data_3406b09932f715982f2308796b0bcdf9
#
_entry.id   3406b09932f715982f2308796b0bcdf9
#
_cell.length_a   1.000
_cell.length_b   1.000
_cell.length_c   1.000
_cell.angle_alpha   90.00
_cell.angle_beta   90.00
_cell.angle_gamma   90.00
#
_symmetry.space_group_name_H-M   'P 1'
#
loop_
_entity.id
_entity.type
_entity.pdbx_description
1 polymer ?
#
loop_
_entity_poly.entity_id
_entity_poly.type
_entity_poly.pdbx_seq_one_letter_code
_entity_poly.pdbx_strand_id
1 'polypeptide(L)'
;MWLDIPFVKQTEDGCGSAAISMLLQYWNTHGMPVDSHRADAEAIQKQLYSPKAHGIYASDMESYLKDSGFRVFLLDGEWKDLVEQLKQGRPLIVSLQPGNAKAPLHYVVVTGIDWQSGAVFMNDPARGKLLRTERAEFEKEWQPNRNWMLLAVPEKAM
;
A
#
# COMPACT_ATOMS: atom_id res chain seq x y z
N MET A 1 -15.41 8.53 -2.95
CA MET A 1 -15.14 7.94 -1.61
C MET A 1 -13.65 7.71 -1.45
N TRP A 2 -13.11 8.14 -0.34
CA TRP A 2 -11.72 7.83 -0.01
C TRP A 2 -11.56 7.63 1.49
N LEU A 3 -10.51 6.90 1.87
CA LEU A 3 -10.13 6.71 3.27
C LEU A 3 -9.09 7.77 3.63
N ASP A 4 -9.18 8.31 4.83
CA ASP A 4 -8.22 9.30 5.30
C ASP A 4 -7.01 8.56 5.90
N ILE A 5 -5.96 8.43 5.09
CA ILE A 5 -4.76 7.68 5.47
C ILE A 5 -3.62 8.69 5.65
N PRO A 6 -2.94 8.67 6.80
CA PRO A 6 -1.79 9.55 7.00
C PRO A 6 -0.76 9.36 5.89
N PHE A 7 -0.20 10.45 5.39
CA PHE A 7 0.80 10.37 4.34
C PHE A 7 2.20 10.29 4.95
N VAL A 8 2.99 9.34 4.45
CA VAL A 8 4.40 9.18 4.83
C VAL A 8 5.24 9.27 3.56
N LYS A 9 6.12 10.26 3.50
CA LYS A 9 7.01 10.42 2.37
C LYS A 9 8.18 9.44 2.50
N GLN A 10 8.55 8.81 1.39
CA GLN A 10 9.65 7.86 1.42
C GLN A 10 11.02 8.56 1.51
N THR A 11 11.98 7.85 2.09
CA THR A 11 13.39 8.15 1.92
C THR A 11 13.87 7.37 0.68
N GLU A 12 15.17 7.43 0.38
CA GLU A 12 15.71 6.69 -0.77
C GLU A 12 15.36 5.19 -0.66
N ASP A 13 14.83 4.63 -1.74
CA ASP A 13 14.39 3.23 -1.83
C ASP A 13 13.37 2.83 -0.75
N GLY A 14 12.66 3.80 -0.18
CA GLY A 14 11.80 3.59 0.98
C GLY A 14 10.31 3.50 0.71
N CYS A 15 9.86 3.21 -0.53
CA CYS A 15 8.43 3.17 -0.81
C CYS A 15 7.72 2.06 -0.04
N GLY A 16 8.35 0.90 0.13
CA GLY A 16 7.75 -0.21 0.87
C GLY A 16 7.56 0.10 2.35
N SER A 17 8.59 0.65 2.99
CA SER A 17 8.51 1.00 4.42
C SER A 17 7.50 2.12 4.66
N ALA A 18 7.45 3.11 3.76
CA ALA A 18 6.48 4.19 3.86
C ALA A 18 5.05 3.66 3.68
N ALA A 19 4.83 2.75 2.73
CA ALA A 19 3.52 2.16 2.49
C ALA A 19 3.04 1.35 3.71
N ILE A 20 3.91 0.53 4.29
CA ILE A 20 3.59 -0.22 5.52
C ILE A 20 3.25 0.75 6.64
N SER A 21 4.05 1.79 6.82
CA SER A 21 3.83 2.79 7.87
C SER A 21 2.46 3.43 7.72
N MET A 22 2.07 3.79 6.49
CA MET A 22 0.75 4.39 6.24
C MET A 22 -0.39 3.44 6.62
N LEU A 23 -0.27 2.15 6.27
CA LEU A 23 -1.27 1.16 6.66
C LEU A 23 -1.39 1.04 8.18
N LEU A 24 -0.27 0.92 8.86
CA LEU A 24 -0.27 0.75 10.31
C LEU A 24 -0.82 1.98 11.03
N GLN A 25 -0.48 3.18 10.57
CA GLN A 25 -1.02 4.41 11.14
C GLN A 25 -2.53 4.52 10.92
N TYR A 26 -3.00 4.12 9.74
CA TYR A 26 -4.44 4.11 9.48
C TYR A 26 -5.17 3.18 10.46
N TRP A 27 -4.71 1.95 10.57
CA TRP A 27 -5.37 0.96 11.43
C TRP A 27 -5.26 1.33 12.90
N ASN A 28 -4.18 2.02 13.30
CA ASN A 28 -4.03 2.48 14.67
C ASN A 28 -5.20 3.37 15.14
N THR A 29 -5.79 4.12 14.22
CA THR A 29 -6.95 4.97 14.52
C THR A 29 -8.27 4.38 14.03
N HIS A 30 -8.26 3.14 13.52
CA HIS A 30 -9.45 2.49 12.96
C HIS A 30 -9.63 1.07 13.50
N GLY A 31 -9.47 0.90 14.80
CA GLY A 31 -9.85 -0.33 15.49
C GLY A 31 -8.72 -1.30 15.80
N MET A 32 -7.49 -1.00 15.43
CA MET A 32 -6.35 -1.87 15.71
C MET A 32 -5.15 -1.06 16.21
N PRO A 33 -5.07 -0.82 17.52
CA PRO A 33 -3.93 -0.07 18.07
C PRO A 33 -2.60 -0.69 17.68
N VAL A 34 -1.67 0.13 17.22
CA VAL A 34 -0.34 -0.28 16.80
C VAL A 34 0.69 0.57 17.53
N ASP A 35 1.72 -0.09 18.06
CA ASP A 35 2.85 0.59 18.70
C ASP A 35 3.47 1.58 17.71
N SER A 36 3.72 2.82 18.16
CA SER A 36 4.28 3.86 17.31
C SER A 36 5.63 3.46 16.69
N HIS A 37 6.45 2.68 17.41
CA HIS A 37 7.72 2.20 16.87
C HIS A 37 7.50 1.21 15.72
N ARG A 38 6.49 0.33 15.84
CA ARG A 38 6.13 -0.61 14.78
C ARG A 38 5.67 0.10 13.52
N ALA A 39 5.04 1.26 13.67
CA ALA A 39 4.51 2.04 12.55
C ALA A 39 5.51 3.07 12.01
N ASP A 40 6.70 3.16 12.60
CA ASP A 40 7.70 4.14 12.17
C ASP A 40 8.43 3.70 10.90
N ALA A 41 8.34 4.51 9.86
CA ALA A 41 8.90 4.17 8.55
C ALA A 41 10.42 3.95 8.60
N GLU A 42 11.16 4.74 9.38
CA GLU A 42 12.61 4.55 9.50
C GLU A 42 12.96 3.23 10.17
N ALA A 43 12.23 2.85 11.21
CA ALA A 43 12.46 1.60 11.90
C ALA A 43 12.16 0.41 10.98
N ILE A 44 11.07 0.50 10.22
CA ILE A 44 10.70 -0.53 9.24
C ILE A 44 11.78 -0.65 8.18
N GLN A 45 12.27 0.48 7.67
CA GLN A 45 13.30 0.50 6.64
C GLN A 45 14.59 -0.18 7.13
N LYS A 46 15.02 0.14 8.35
CA LYS A 46 16.22 -0.47 8.93
C LYS A 46 16.08 -1.98 9.09
N GLN A 47 14.89 -2.44 9.45
CA GLN A 47 14.65 -3.86 9.70
C GLN A 47 14.50 -4.67 8.42
N LEU A 48 13.82 -4.13 7.40
CA LEU A 48 13.40 -4.91 6.24
C LEU A 48 14.16 -4.62 4.94
N TYR A 49 14.90 -3.50 4.87
CA TYR A 49 15.55 -3.11 3.63
C TYR A 49 16.54 -4.15 3.14
N SER A 50 16.44 -4.51 1.87
CA SER A 50 17.41 -5.38 1.20
C SER A 50 18.14 -4.61 0.11
N PRO A 51 19.49 -4.45 0.23
CA PRO A 51 20.24 -3.80 -0.85
C PRO A 51 20.12 -4.52 -2.19
N LYS A 52 19.99 -5.84 -2.16
CA LYS A 52 19.83 -6.65 -3.37
C LYS A 52 18.51 -6.34 -4.08
N ALA A 53 17.46 -6.08 -3.32
CA ALA A 53 16.14 -5.74 -3.88
C ALA A 53 15.98 -4.25 -4.18
N HIS A 54 16.88 -3.41 -3.68
CA HIS A 54 16.74 -1.96 -3.68
C HIS A 54 15.42 -1.54 -3.05
N GLY A 55 15.01 -2.22 -1.99
CA GLY A 55 13.75 -2.00 -1.33
C GLY A 55 13.43 -3.13 -0.37
N ILE A 56 12.15 -3.44 -0.23
CA ILE A 56 11.66 -4.49 0.66
C ILE A 56 10.97 -5.57 -0.17
N TYR A 57 11.33 -6.83 0.07
CA TYR A 57 10.65 -7.95 -0.57
C TYR A 57 9.20 -8.05 -0.06
N ALA A 58 8.29 -8.44 -0.94
CA ALA A 58 6.88 -8.63 -0.58
C ALA A 58 6.71 -9.64 0.55
N SER A 59 7.51 -10.70 0.56
CA SER A 59 7.46 -11.71 1.64
C SER A 59 7.83 -11.11 2.99
N ASP A 60 8.75 -10.15 3.03
CA ASP A 60 9.13 -9.48 4.27
C ASP A 60 8.05 -8.49 4.72
N MET A 61 7.39 -7.82 3.77
CA MET A 61 6.22 -6.98 4.08
C MET A 61 5.13 -7.81 4.72
N GLU A 62 4.86 -8.97 4.13
CA GLU A 62 3.84 -9.89 4.65
C GLU A 62 4.16 -10.33 6.07
N SER A 63 5.39 -10.79 6.31
CA SER A 63 5.80 -11.26 7.64
C SER A 63 5.73 -10.14 8.67
N TYR A 64 6.17 -8.95 8.32
CA TYR A 64 6.13 -7.82 9.25
C TYR A 64 4.71 -7.47 9.67
N LEU A 65 3.79 -7.46 8.71
CA LEU A 65 2.39 -7.15 8.99
C LEU A 65 1.72 -8.27 9.80
N LYS A 66 2.03 -9.52 9.50
CA LYS A 66 1.54 -10.65 10.31
C LYS A 66 2.03 -10.54 11.76
N ASP A 67 3.30 -10.21 11.95
CA ASP A 67 3.88 -10.01 13.28
C ASP A 67 3.30 -8.80 13.99
N SER A 68 2.69 -7.90 13.25
CA SER A 68 2.04 -6.71 13.81
C SER A 68 0.56 -6.94 14.16
N GLY A 69 0.05 -8.15 13.99
CA GLY A 69 -1.32 -8.51 14.38
C GLY A 69 -2.34 -8.51 13.26
N PHE A 70 -1.88 -8.62 12.01
CA PHE A 70 -2.77 -8.62 10.85
C PHE A 70 -2.81 -9.96 10.14
N ARG A 71 -3.96 -10.25 9.54
CA ARG A 71 -4.03 -11.26 8.49
C ARG A 71 -3.62 -10.57 7.21
N VAL A 72 -2.78 -11.22 6.41
CA VAL A 72 -2.24 -10.60 5.20
C VAL A 72 -2.53 -11.49 4.01
N PHE A 73 -3.03 -10.87 2.95
CA PHE A 73 -3.35 -11.54 1.69
C PHE A 73 -2.57 -10.87 0.58
N LEU A 74 -1.79 -11.67 -0.14
CA LEU A 74 -1.10 -11.23 -1.35
C LEU A 74 -1.85 -11.84 -2.52
N LEU A 75 -2.36 -11.00 -3.40
CA LEU A 75 -3.28 -11.42 -4.47
C LEU A 75 -2.88 -10.83 -5.81
N ASP A 76 -3.20 -11.55 -6.87
CA ASP A 76 -3.29 -10.97 -8.21
C ASP A 76 -4.73 -10.52 -8.32
N GLY A 77 -4.97 -9.20 -8.26
CA GLY A 77 -6.29 -8.65 -8.09
C GLY A 77 -6.97 -8.21 -9.37
N GLU A 78 -8.18 -7.71 -9.19
CA GLU A 78 -8.96 -7.09 -10.24
C GLU A 78 -9.51 -5.77 -9.72
N TRP A 79 -9.97 -4.92 -10.62
CA TRP A 79 -10.59 -3.64 -10.24
C TRP A 79 -11.68 -3.82 -9.19
N LYS A 80 -12.53 -4.83 -9.35
CA LYS A 80 -13.62 -5.09 -8.40
C LYS A 80 -13.11 -5.39 -7.00
N ASP A 81 -11.92 -5.98 -6.89
CA ASP A 81 -11.34 -6.30 -5.59
C ASP A 81 -10.93 -5.03 -4.85
N LEU A 82 -10.36 -4.05 -5.56
CA LEU A 82 -10.05 -2.75 -4.97
C LEU A 82 -11.31 -2.08 -4.46
N VAL A 83 -12.34 -2.06 -5.31
CA VAL A 83 -13.63 -1.45 -4.99
C VAL A 83 -14.23 -2.07 -3.73
N GLU A 84 -14.26 -3.39 -3.69
CA GLU A 84 -14.86 -4.13 -2.57
C GLU A 84 -14.15 -3.85 -1.25
N GLN A 85 -12.82 -3.86 -1.25
CA GLN A 85 -12.06 -3.64 -0.03
C GLN A 85 -12.17 -2.19 0.45
N LEU A 86 -12.10 -1.24 -0.46
CA LEU A 86 -12.25 0.17 -0.10
C LEU A 86 -13.62 0.47 0.49
N LYS A 87 -14.68 -0.16 -0.03
CA LYS A 87 -16.02 -0.03 0.53
C LYS A 87 -16.09 -0.47 1.98
N GLN A 88 -15.26 -1.43 2.36
CA GLN A 88 -15.20 -1.95 3.71
C GLN A 88 -14.24 -1.18 4.60
N GLY A 89 -13.66 -0.08 4.10
CA GLY A 89 -12.73 0.74 4.87
C GLY A 89 -11.32 0.14 4.96
N ARG A 90 -10.95 -0.68 3.99
CA ARG A 90 -9.66 -1.38 3.97
C ARG A 90 -8.76 -0.83 2.87
N PRO A 91 -7.70 -0.10 3.22
CA PRO A 91 -6.73 0.36 2.23
C PRO A 91 -5.87 -0.80 1.74
N LEU A 92 -5.27 -0.61 0.57
CA LEU A 92 -4.48 -1.65 -0.07
C LEU A 92 -3.13 -1.09 -0.52
N ILE A 93 -2.10 -1.92 -0.46
CA ILE A 93 -0.83 -1.60 -1.11
C ILE A 93 -0.85 -2.28 -2.46
N VAL A 94 -0.52 -1.54 -3.51
CA VAL A 94 -0.37 -2.10 -4.84
C VAL A 94 1.04 -1.80 -5.37
N SER A 95 1.46 -2.58 -6.36
CA SER A 95 2.74 -2.41 -7.01
C SER A 95 2.49 -1.88 -8.41
N LEU A 96 3.02 -0.70 -8.70
CA LEU A 96 2.88 -0.06 -10.00
C LEU A 96 4.22 0.00 -10.72
N GLN A 97 4.18 -0.04 -12.04
CA GLN A 97 5.35 0.20 -12.87
C GLN A 97 5.08 1.43 -13.71
N PRO A 98 5.44 2.63 -13.21
CA PRO A 98 5.19 3.86 -13.95
C PRO A 98 6.11 3.99 -15.16
N GLY A 99 5.56 4.51 -16.24
CA GLY A 99 6.33 4.80 -17.44
C GLY A 99 6.68 3.58 -18.26
N ASN A 100 7.98 3.25 -18.36
CA ASN A 100 8.43 2.17 -19.21
C ASN A 100 8.74 0.88 -18.44
N ALA A 101 8.87 -0.23 -19.18
CA ALA A 101 9.06 -1.56 -18.60
C ALA A 101 10.37 -1.74 -17.84
N LYS A 102 11.29 -0.79 -17.91
CA LYS A 102 12.58 -0.84 -17.21
C LYS A 102 12.55 -0.11 -15.87
N ALA A 103 11.49 0.66 -15.59
CA ALA A 103 11.34 1.34 -14.32
C ALA A 103 11.16 0.31 -13.21
N PRO A 104 11.75 0.54 -12.02
CA PRO A 104 11.52 -0.37 -10.89
C PRO A 104 10.04 -0.33 -10.45
N LEU A 105 9.57 -1.45 -9.90
CA LEU A 105 8.25 -1.52 -9.31
C LEU A 105 8.19 -0.56 -8.12
N HIS A 106 7.04 0.07 -7.96
CA HIS A 106 6.84 1.11 -6.94
C HIS A 106 5.59 0.81 -6.13
N TYR A 107 5.71 0.78 -4.80
CA TYR A 107 4.57 0.54 -3.92
C TYR A 107 3.86 1.84 -3.60
N VAL A 108 2.54 1.81 -3.73
CA VAL A 108 1.67 2.92 -3.34
C VAL A 108 0.50 2.38 -2.53
N VAL A 109 -0.15 3.26 -1.77
CA VAL A 109 -1.35 2.89 -0.99
C VAL A 109 -2.58 3.42 -1.72
N VAL A 110 -3.46 2.53 -2.13
CA VAL A 110 -4.75 2.91 -2.73
C VAL A 110 -5.67 3.34 -1.61
N THR A 111 -6.17 4.58 -1.70
CA THR A 111 -6.95 5.19 -0.63
C THR A 111 -8.41 5.39 -0.99
N GLY A 112 -8.76 5.38 -2.27
CA GLY A 112 -10.15 5.60 -2.65
C GLY A 112 -10.40 5.50 -4.14
N ILE A 113 -11.67 5.62 -4.49
CA ILE A 113 -12.15 5.57 -5.87
C ILE A 113 -13.23 6.61 -6.03
N ASP A 114 -13.19 7.33 -7.15
CA ASP A 114 -14.28 8.18 -7.59
C ASP A 114 -15.21 7.34 -8.48
N TRP A 115 -16.40 7.06 -7.97
CA TRP A 115 -17.36 6.20 -8.67
C TRP A 115 -17.81 6.77 -10.02
N GLN A 116 -17.93 8.08 -10.11
CA GLN A 116 -18.46 8.72 -11.32
C GLN A 116 -17.47 8.70 -12.45
N SER A 117 -16.23 9.07 -12.18
CA SER A 117 -15.19 9.14 -13.21
C SER A 117 -14.41 7.84 -13.34
N GLY A 118 -14.46 6.95 -12.35
CA GLY A 118 -13.65 5.75 -12.31
C GLY A 118 -12.20 6.01 -11.94
N ALA A 119 -11.88 7.18 -11.41
CA ALA A 119 -10.51 7.50 -11.01
C ALA A 119 -10.12 6.83 -9.69
N VAL A 120 -8.83 6.55 -9.54
CA VAL A 120 -8.25 5.99 -8.33
C VAL A 120 -7.53 7.11 -7.58
N PHE A 121 -7.72 7.14 -6.25
CA PHE A 121 -6.92 8.00 -5.38
C PHE A 121 -5.89 7.15 -4.67
N MET A 122 -4.67 7.67 -4.55
CA MET A 122 -3.59 6.94 -3.89
C MET A 122 -2.64 7.88 -3.17
N ASN A 123 -2.03 7.37 -2.10
CA ASN A 123 -0.89 8.00 -1.47
C ASN A 123 0.36 7.37 -2.07
N ASP A 124 1.11 8.17 -2.79
CA ASP A 124 2.35 7.73 -3.42
C ASP A 124 3.52 8.26 -2.59
N PRO A 125 4.28 7.37 -1.92
CA PRO A 125 5.37 7.82 -1.03
C PRO A 125 6.40 8.72 -1.70
N ALA A 126 6.59 8.59 -3.01
CA ALA A 126 7.56 9.38 -3.75
C ALA A 126 6.99 10.70 -4.25
N ARG A 127 5.67 10.80 -4.40
CA ARG A 127 5.05 11.93 -5.09
C ARG A 127 4.10 12.76 -4.25
N GLY A 128 3.21 12.14 -3.49
CA GLY A 128 2.29 12.90 -2.66
C GLY A 128 1.04 12.18 -2.22
N LYS A 129 0.24 12.90 -1.42
CA LYS A 129 -1.00 12.41 -0.84
C LYS A 129 -2.16 12.61 -1.81
N LEU A 130 -3.08 11.64 -1.82
CA LEU A 130 -4.34 11.70 -2.57
C LEU A 130 -4.18 12.07 -4.05
N LEU A 131 -3.19 11.47 -4.68
CA LEU A 131 -3.01 11.66 -6.12
C LEU A 131 -4.13 10.96 -6.87
N ARG A 132 -4.70 11.68 -7.84
CA ARG A 132 -5.79 11.15 -8.67
C ARG A 132 -5.22 10.61 -9.97
N THR A 133 -5.58 9.37 -10.30
CA THR A 133 -5.16 8.72 -11.54
C THR A 133 -6.38 8.13 -12.22
N GLU A 134 -6.49 8.32 -13.53
CA GLU A 134 -7.58 7.70 -14.30
C GLU A 134 -7.45 6.17 -14.26
N ARG A 135 -8.59 5.49 -14.26
CA ARG A 135 -8.62 4.03 -14.19
C ARG A 135 -7.74 3.36 -15.25
N ALA A 136 -7.85 3.80 -16.50
CA ALA A 136 -7.10 3.20 -17.59
C ALA A 136 -5.59 3.30 -17.37
N GLU A 137 -5.11 4.46 -16.92
CA GLU A 137 -3.70 4.66 -16.63
C GLU A 137 -3.25 3.83 -15.43
N PHE A 138 -4.07 3.77 -14.39
CA PHE A 138 -3.79 2.94 -13.23
C PHE A 138 -3.66 1.47 -13.62
N GLU A 139 -4.61 0.94 -14.36
CA GLU A 139 -4.58 -0.46 -14.78
C GLU A 139 -3.36 -0.77 -15.64
N LYS A 140 -2.97 0.17 -16.49
CA LYS A 140 -1.79 0.02 -17.34
C LYS A 140 -0.51 -0.11 -16.50
N GLU A 141 -0.40 0.66 -15.42
CA GLU A 141 0.77 0.60 -14.53
C GLU A 141 0.71 -0.59 -13.56
N TRP A 142 -0.47 -1.09 -13.28
CA TRP A 142 -0.69 -2.19 -12.34
C TRP A 142 -0.48 -3.57 -12.98
N GLN A 143 -0.83 -3.69 -14.26
CA GLN A 143 -0.78 -4.95 -15.00
C GLN A 143 0.60 -5.60 -15.08
N PRO A 144 1.71 -4.85 -15.24
CA PRO A 144 3.03 -5.49 -15.40
C PRO A 144 3.41 -6.44 -14.26
N ASN A 145 2.93 -6.21 -13.05
CA ASN A 145 3.15 -7.11 -11.93
C ASN A 145 1.87 -7.91 -11.60
N ARG A 146 1.11 -8.26 -12.62
CA ARG A 146 -0.10 -9.11 -12.53
C ARG A 146 -1.12 -8.57 -11.54
N ASN A 147 -1.28 -7.25 -11.49
CA ASN A 147 -2.22 -6.62 -10.58
C ASN A 147 -1.96 -7.01 -9.11
N TRP A 148 -0.70 -7.07 -8.72
CA TRP A 148 -0.32 -7.43 -7.36
C TRP A 148 -0.90 -6.47 -6.35
N MET A 149 -1.53 -7.02 -5.31
CA MET A 149 -2.04 -6.22 -4.21
C MET A 149 -1.82 -6.93 -2.87
N LEU A 150 -1.64 -6.12 -1.85
CA LEU A 150 -1.52 -6.58 -0.48
C LEU A 150 -2.68 -6.01 0.33
N LEU A 151 -3.41 -6.91 0.97
CA LEU A 151 -4.48 -6.56 1.90
C LEU A 151 -4.08 -7.01 3.29
N ALA A 152 -4.10 -6.10 4.26
CA ALA A 152 -3.86 -6.41 5.66
C ALA A 152 -5.11 -6.05 6.46
N VAL A 153 -5.64 -7.03 7.18
CA VAL A 153 -6.86 -6.87 7.98
C VAL A 153 -6.54 -7.21 9.42
N PRO A 154 -7.03 -6.44 10.41
CA PRO A 154 -6.80 -6.80 11.80
C PRO A 154 -7.21 -8.25 12.06
N GLU A 155 -6.35 -8.99 12.74
CA GLU A 155 -6.61 -10.41 13.01
C GLU A 155 -7.82 -10.59 13.92
N LYS A 156 -8.02 -9.66 14.85
CA LYS A 156 -9.21 -9.66 15.71
C LYS A 156 -10.22 -8.69 15.12
N ALA A 157 -11.17 -9.22 14.35
CA ALA A 157 -12.27 -8.43 13.84
C ALA A 157 -13.14 -7.96 15.02
N MET A 158 -13.45 -6.67 15.01
CA MET A 158 -14.30 -6.09 16.02
C MET A 158 -15.75 -6.21 15.63
#